data_8794f43b92b6b89b1fac89e88fab2917
#
_entry.id   8794f43b92b6b89b1fac89e88fab2917
#
_cell.length_a   1.000
_cell.length_b   1.000
_cell.length_c   1.000
_cell.angle_alpha   90.00
_cell.angle_beta   90.00
_cell.angle_gamma   90.00
#
_symmetry.space_group_name_H-M   'P 1'
#
loop_
_entity.id
_entity.type
_entity.pdbx_description
1 polymer ?
#
loop_
_entity_poly.entity_id
_entity_poly.type
_entity_poly.pdbx_seq_one_letter_code
_entity_poly.pdbx_strand_id
1 'polypeptide(L)'
;MQAYPRVIMLSGDPDDSQMGEMLAQEATVTRVNRISEAIAQLEKGDYDVLFCPWHTADGTWRDVLEEMHKRLLETPVVVFCHCGGEHEWTEVLSAGVFDLLAPPYDSHQVRELLEHAVEFHYSTAGSRLCS
;
A
#
# COMPACT_ATOMS: atom_id res chain seq x y z
N MET A 1 -7.07 -9.38 22.18
CA MET A 1 -7.83 -8.47 21.34
C MET A 1 -7.05 -8.10 20.11
N GLN A 2 -7.64 -8.32 18.96
CA GLN A 2 -6.97 -8.06 17.68
C GLN A 2 -7.34 -6.70 17.16
N ALA A 3 -6.35 -5.87 16.95
CA ALA A 3 -6.57 -4.59 16.30
C ALA A 3 -6.56 -4.79 14.79
N TYR A 4 -7.39 -4.05 14.09
CA TYR A 4 -7.35 -4.05 12.64
C TYR A 4 -6.05 -3.41 12.16
N PRO A 5 -5.49 -3.90 11.04
CA PRO A 5 -4.33 -3.24 10.45
C PRO A 5 -4.65 -1.78 10.12
N ARG A 6 -3.65 -0.95 10.18
CA ARG A 6 -3.79 0.45 9.81
C ARG A 6 -3.23 0.63 8.41
N VAL A 7 -4.06 1.13 7.52
CA VAL A 7 -3.75 1.21 6.10
C VAL A 7 -3.91 2.65 5.63
N ILE A 8 -2.96 3.13 4.83
CA ILE A 8 -3.15 4.36 4.08
C ILE A 8 -3.54 3.97 2.67
N MET A 9 -4.60 4.54 2.16
CA MET A 9 -5.01 4.35 0.78
C MET A 9 -4.89 5.66 0.03
N LEU A 10 -4.00 5.69 -0.93
CA LEU A 10 -3.84 6.82 -1.81
C LEU A 10 -4.85 6.66 -2.95
N SER A 11 -5.68 7.67 -3.15
CA SER A 11 -6.77 7.61 -4.12
C SER A 11 -6.55 8.67 -5.19
N GLY A 12 -6.51 8.24 -6.45
CA GLY A 12 -6.29 9.16 -7.55
C GLY A 12 -7.45 9.24 -8.54
N ASP A 13 -8.47 8.41 -8.34
CA ASP A 13 -9.55 8.25 -9.30
C ASP A 13 -10.83 7.86 -8.56
N PRO A 14 -12.02 8.34 -8.99
CA PRO A 14 -13.27 7.88 -8.40
C PRO A 14 -13.47 6.36 -8.45
N ASP A 15 -12.87 5.69 -9.43
CA ASP A 15 -12.97 4.24 -9.55
C ASP A 15 -12.23 3.51 -8.43
N ASP A 16 -11.43 4.20 -7.66
CA ASP A 16 -10.72 3.61 -6.53
C ASP A 16 -11.62 3.32 -5.33
N SER A 17 -12.85 3.76 -5.37
CA SER A 17 -13.77 3.58 -4.24
C SER A 17 -14.04 2.11 -3.92
N GLN A 18 -14.05 1.24 -4.92
CA GLN A 18 -14.25 -0.19 -4.69
C GLN A 18 -13.14 -0.76 -3.81
N MET A 19 -11.90 -0.41 -4.11
CA MET A 19 -10.76 -0.86 -3.31
C MET A 19 -10.87 -0.32 -1.89
N GLY A 20 -11.26 0.95 -1.76
CA GLY A 20 -11.43 1.56 -0.44
C GLY A 20 -12.47 0.85 0.41
N GLU A 21 -13.58 0.46 -0.20
CA GLU A 21 -14.63 -0.26 0.52
C GLU A 21 -14.17 -1.64 0.97
N MET A 22 -13.45 -2.34 0.10
CA MET A 22 -12.91 -3.66 0.44
C MET A 22 -11.90 -3.57 1.59
N LEU A 23 -11.03 -2.58 1.55
CA LEU A 23 -10.05 -2.38 2.61
C LEU A 23 -10.73 -1.99 3.92
N ALA A 24 -11.76 -1.18 3.86
CA ALA A 24 -12.45 -0.72 5.06
C ALA A 24 -13.13 -1.86 5.82
N GLN A 25 -13.44 -2.95 5.14
CA GLN A 25 -14.01 -4.13 5.79
C GLN A 25 -12.98 -4.91 6.60
N GLU A 26 -11.71 -4.78 6.25
CA GLU A 26 -10.65 -5.59 6.83
C GLU A 26 -9.62 -4.77 7.63
N ALA A 27 -9.68 -3.45 7.56
CA ALA A 27 -8.65 -2.60 8.13
C ALA A 27 -9.18 -1.22 8.48
N THR A 28 -8.41 -0.49 9.27
CA THR A 28 -8.67 0.92 9.52
C THR A 28 -7.98 1.71 8.41
N VAL A 29 -8.75 2.35 7.55
CA VAL A 29 -8.22 3.00 6.35
C VAL A 29 -8.19 4.51 6.51
N THR A 30 -7.03 5.10 6.25
CA THR A 30 -6.88 6.54 6.15
C THR A 30 -6.74 6.86 4.66
N ARG A 31 -7.69 7.61 4.13
CA ARG A 31 -7.69 7.96 2.72
C ARG A 31 -7.02 9.30 2.48
N VAL A 32 -6.13 9.34 1.52
CA VAL A 32 -5.45 10.57 1.10
C VAL A 32 -5.49 10.66 -0.41
N ASN A 33 -5.35 11.87 -0.95
CA ASN A 33 -5.48 12.10 -2.38
C ASN A 33 -4.15 12.45 -3.05
N ARG A 34 -3.13 12.74 -2.26
CA ARG A 34 -1.84 13.17 -2.80
C ARG A 34 -0.71 12.39 -2.19
N ILE A 35 0.36 12.26 -2.95
CA ILE A 35 1.56 11.57 -2.48
C ILE A 35 2.13 12.26 -1.24
N SER A 36 2.17 13.60 -1.24
CA SER A 36 2.68 14.34 -0.10
C SER A 36 1.88 14.08 1.17
N GLU A 37 0.56 13.92 1.06
CA GLU A 37 -0.27 13.59 2.20
C GLU A 37 0.02 12.19 2.73
N ALA A 38 0.19 11.24 1.81
CA ALA A 38 0.51 9.87 2.19
C ALA A 38 1.83 9.80 2.94
N ILE A 39 2.85 10.48 2.43
CA ILE A 39 4.16 10.49 3.06
C ILE A 39 4.10 11.15 4.43
N ALA A 40 3.37 12.27 4.55
CA ALA A 40 3.22 12.96 5.82
C ALA A 40 2.57 12.05 6.86
N GLN A 41 1.56 11.28 6.47
CA GLN A 41 0.90 10.34 7.38
C GLN A 41 1.84 9.21 7.79
N LEU A 42 2.61 8.69 6.85
CA LEU A 42 3.56 7.62 7.15
C LEU A 42 4.62 8.08 8.15
N GLU A 43 5.03 9.34 8.06
CA GLU A 43 6.03 9.88 8.97
C GLU A 43 5.46 10.14 10.37
N LYS A 44 4.17 10.41 10.46
CA LYS A 44 3.53 10.74 11.73
C LYS A 44 3.07 9.53 12.53
N GLY A 45 2.73 8.45 11.87
CA GLY A 45 2.08 7.34 12.55
C GLY A 45 2.60 5.99 12.12
N ASP A 46 2.11 4.98 12.81
CA ASP A 46 2.43 3.58 12.49
C ASP A 46 1.35 3.04 11.59
N TYR A 47 1.72 2.78 10.35
CA TYR A 47 0.84 2.15 9.39
C TYR A 47 1.44 0.84 8.95
N ASP A 48 0.58 -0.14 8.72
CA ASP A 48 1.03 -1.48 8.38
C ASP A 48 1.26 -1.66 6.89
N VAL A 49 0.50 -0.93 6.07
CA VAL A 49 0.63 -1.04 4.63
C VAL A 49 0.09 0.22 3.94
N LEU A 50 0.66 0.54 2.79
CA LEU A 50 0.21 1.63 1.94
C LEU A 50 -0.34 1.05 0.64
N PHE A 51 -1.59 1.37 0.31
CA PHE A 51 -2.17 1.01 -0.98
C PHE A 51 -2.11 2.21 -1.91
N CYS A 52 -1.50 2.02 -3.07
CA CYS A 52 -1.23 3.09 -4.00
C CYS A 52 -1.77 2.73 -5.39
N PRO A 53 -2.59 3.59 -6.03
CA PRO A 53 -3.02 3.33 -7.39
C PRO A 53 -1.85 3.53 -8.35
N TRP A 54 -2.01 3.06 -9.58
CA TRP A 54 -0.97 3.22 -10.59
C TRP A 54 -0.65 4.70 -10.83
N HIS A 55 -1.68 5.53 -10.90
CA HIS A 55 -1.54 6.97 -11.08
C HIS A 55 -2.24 7.73 -9.96
N THR A 56 -1.65 8.83 -9.55
CA THR A 56 -2.26 9.73 -8.57
C THR A 56 -2.35 11.13 -9.18
N ALA A 57 -2.94 12.06 -8.44
CA ALA A 57 -3.07 13.45 -8.90
C ALA A 57 -1.72 14.12 -9.12
N ASP A 58 -0.71 13.74 -8.35
CA ASP A 58 0.60 14.38 -8.38
C ASP A 58 1.76 13.44 -8.70
N GLY A 59 1.47 12.27 -9.31
CA GLY A 59 2.52 11.38 -9.72
C GLY A 59 2.06 9.95 -9.91
N THR A 60 3.00 9.03 -9.77
CA THR A 60 2.74 7.60 -9.93
C THR A 60 3.28 6.85 -8.72
N TRP A 61 3.04 5.53 -8.70
CA TRP A 61 3.56 4.67 -7.65
C TRP A 61 5.09 4.74 -7.51
N ARG A 62 5.78 5.04 -8.61
CA ARG A 62 7.24 5.18 -8.58
C ARG A 62 7.66 6.37 -7.74
N ASP A 63 6.92 7.47 -7.87
CA ASP A 63 7.19 8.67 -7.09
C ASP A 63 6.99 8.41 -5.61
N VAL A 64 5.99 7.59 -5.27
CA VAL A 64 5.74 7.20 -3.88
C VAL A 64 6.94 6.45 -3.32
N LEU A 65 7.43 5.44 -4.05
CA LEU A 65 8.57 4.66 -3.61
C LEU A 65 9.82 5.51 -3.46
N GLU A 66 10.03 6.42 -4.39
CA GLU A 66 11.19 7.30 -4.35
C GLU A 66 11.16 8.18 -3.10
N GLU A 67 10.00 8.76 -2.80
CA GLU A 67 9.87 9.59 -1.62
C GLU A 67 10.05 8.78 -0.34
N MET A 68 9.54 7.56 -0.31
CA MET A 68 9.72 6.68 0.84
C MET A 68 11.18 6.33 1.07
N HIS A 69 11.90 6.05 -0.02
CA HIS A 69 13.33 5.73 0.08
C HIS A 69 14.13 6.92 0.62
N LYS A 70 13.80 8.12 0.18
CA LYS A 70 14.48 9.32 0.64
C LYS A 70 14.31 9.52 2.15
N ARG A 71 13.20 9.08 2.69
CA ARG A 71 12.88 9.26 4.10
C ARG A 71 13.08 8.00 4.93
N LEU A 72 13.62 6.95 4.32
CA LEU A 72 13.87 5.68 4.99
C LEU A 72 12.61 5.06 5.58
N LEU A 73 11.49 5.23 4.89
CA LEU A 73 10.22 4.63 5.29
C LEU A 73 10.16 3.21 4.73
N GLU A 74 9.78 2.26 5.55
CA GLU A 74 9.79 0.84 5.18
C GLU A 74 8.43 0.17 5.17
N THR A 75 7.37 0.94 5.26
CA THR A 75 6.02 0.40 5.17
C THR A 75 5.83 -0.33 3.85
N PRO A 76 5.30 -1.57 3.87
CA PRO A 76 5.05 -2.29 2.61
C PRO A 76 4.08 -1.51 1.73
N VAL A 77 4.35 -1.50 0.43
CA VAL A 77 3.53 -0.80 -0.55
C VAL A 77 2.87 -1.82 -1.46
N VAL A 78 1.55 -1.70 -1.61
CA VAL A 78 0.78 -2.51 -2.55
C VAL A 78 0.26 -1.57 -3.62
N VAL A 79 0.56 -1.87 -4.87
CA VAL A 79 0.07 -1.09 -6.01
C VAL A 79 -1.18 -1.77 -6.54
N PHE A 80 -2.22 -0.99 -6.82
CA PHE A 80 -3.41 -1.54 -7.47
C PHE A 80 -3.67 -0.78 -8.76
N CYS A 81 -4.19 -1.48 -9.76
CA CYS A 81 -4.44 -0.91 -11.06
C CYS A 81 -5.81 -1.32 -11.57
N HIS A 82 -6.31 -0.60 -12.57
CA HIS A 82 -7.63 -0.89 -13.14
C HIS A 82 -7.56 -1.93 -14.25
N CYS A 83 -6.40 -2.08 -14.85
CA CYS A 83 -6.15 -3.13 -15.81
C CYS A 83 -4.70 -3.56 -15.65
N GLY A 84 -4.46 -4.85 -15.58
CA GLY A 84 -3.12 -5.36 -15.39
C GLY A 84 -2.59 -6.06 -16.61
N GLY A 85 -1.28 -6.00 -16.80
CA GLY A 85 -0.57 -6.74 -17.80
C GLY A 85 0.67 -7.34 -17.20
N GLU A 86 1.20 -8.34 -17.85
CA GLU A 86 2.39 -9.04 -17.34
C GLU A 86 3.59 -8.10 -17.20
N HIS A 87 3.72 -7.15 -18.11
CA HIS A 87 4.83 -6.20 -18.07
C HIS A 87 4.76 -5.31 -16.86
N GLU A 88 3.56 -4.86 -16.52
CA GLU A 88 3.36 -3.99 -15.37
C GLU A 88 3.71 -4.71 -14.07
N TRP A 89 3.32 -5.96 -13.98
CA TRP A 89 3.61 -6.76 -12.79
C TRP A 89 5.10 -6.87 -12.54
N THR A 90 5.85 -7.26 -13.58
CA THR A 90 7.30 -7.44 -13.46
C THR A 90 7.98 -6.15 -13.03
N GLU A 91 7.57 -5.03 -13.63
CA GLU A 91 8.14 -3.73 -13.33
C GLU A 91 7.91 -3.32 -11.88
N VAL A 92 6.68 -3.51 -11.40
CA VAL A 92 6.29 -3.13 -10.04
C VAL A 92 7.06 -3.96 -9.01
N LEU A 93 7.09 -5.27 -9.18
CA LEU A 93 7.78 -6.14 -8.24
C LEU A 93 9.28 -5.92 -8.24
N SER A 94 9.85 -5.62 -9.40
CA SER A 94 11.28 -5.34 -9.51
C SER A 94 11.67 -4.05 -8.80
N ALA A 95 10.73 -3.12 -8.65
CA ALA A 95 11.01 -1.86 -7.98
C ALA A 95 10.95 -1.95 -6.46
N GLY A 96 10.56 -3.10 -5.91
CA GLY A 96 10.53 -3.29 -4.47
C GLY A 96 9.16 -3.11 -3.84
N VAL A 97 8.12 -3.16 -4.63
CA VAL A 97 6.74 -3.11 -4.14
C VAL A 97 6.40 -4.47 -3.52
N PHE A 98 5.58 -4.46 -2.46
CA PHE A 98 5.21 -5.70 -1.79
C PHE A 98 4.35 -6.60 -2.68
N ASP A 99 3.35 -6.02 -3.37
CA ASP A 99 2.48 -6.79 -4.26
C ASP A 99 1.72 -5.85 -5.19
N LEU A 100 1.08 -6.44 -6.18
CA LEU A 100 0.27 -5.74 -7.17
C LEU A 100 -1.11 -6.38 -7.23
N LEU A 101 -2.16 -5.57 -7.16
CA LEU A 101 -3.53 -6.03 -7.30
C LEU A 101 -4.13 -5.54 -8.61
N ALA A 102 -4.78 -6.44 -9.33
CA ALA A 102 -5.46 -6.11 -10.57
C ALA A 102 -6.90 -6.63 -10.52
N PRO A 103 -7.84 -5.97 -11.22
CA PRO A 103 -9.20 -6.45 -11.23
C PRO A 103 -9.32 -7.81 -11.93
N PRO A 104 -10.31 -8.63 -11.58
CA PRO A 104 -11.33 -8.35 -10.56
C PRO A 104 -10.77 -8.51 -9.15
N TYR A 105 -11.09 -7.58 -8.28
CA TYR A 105 -10.63 -7.64 -6.90
C TYR A 105 -11.51 -8.59 -6.10
N ASP A 106 -10.87 -9.37 -5.23
CA ASP A 106 -11.54 -10.34 -4.39
C ASP A 106 -11.25 -10.00 -2.93
N SER A 107 -12.28 -9.91 -2.09
CA SER A 107 -12.09 -9.57 -0.69
C SER A 107 -11.21 -10.57 0.04
N HIS A 108 -11.28 -11.84 -0.34
CA HIS A 108 -10.43 -12.86 0.27
C HIS A 108 -8.95 -12.61 -0.07
N GLN A 109 -8.68 -12.24 -1.31
CA GLN A 109 -7.34 -11.94 -1.76
C GLN A 109 -6.80 -10.71 -1.03
N VAL A 110 -7.63 -9.69 -0.87
CA VAL A 110 -7.24 -8.47 -0.16
C VAL A 110 -6.93 -8.79 1.30
N ARG A 111 -7.75 -9.62 1.93
CA ARG A 111 -7.52 -10.03 3.32
C ARG A 111 -6.20 -10.75 3.49
N GLU A 112 -5.92 -11.73 2.63
CA GLU A 112 -4.67 -12.47 2.70
C GLU A 112 -3.47 -11.56 2.51
N LEU A 113 -3.59 -10.64 1.57
CA LEU A 113 -2.54 -9.69 1.29
C LEU A 113 -2.25 -8.81 2.50
N LEU A 114 -3.31 -8.34 3.17
CA LEU A 114 -3.17 -7.52 4.36
C LEU A 114 -2.47 -8.30 5.48
N GLU A 115 -2.85 -9.54 5.68
CA GLU A 115 -2.23 -10.39 6.69
C GLU A 115 -0.74 -10.57 6.42
N HIS A 116 -0.38 -10.84 5.18
CA HIS A 116 1.02 -11.02 4.80
C HIS A 116 1.81 -9.72 4.94
N ALA A 117 1.21 -8.60 4.57
CA ALA A 117 1.88 -7.30 4.67
C ALA A 117 2.16 -6.93 6.12
N VAL A 118 1.19 -7.19 7.01
CA VAL A 118 1.37 -6.94 8.44
C VAL A 118 2.49 -7.81 8.99
N GLU A 119 2.50 -9.09 8.66
CA GLU A 119 3.55 -10.00 9.09
C GLU A 119 4.92 -9.55 8.59
N PHE A 120 4.99 -9.15 7.34
CA PHE A 120 6.23 -8.66 6.75
C PHE A 120 6.74 -7.42 7.49
N HIS A 121 5.84 -6.50 7.78
CA HIS A 121 6.20 -5.27 8.47
C HIS A 121 6.78 -5.55 9.86
N TYR A 122 6.12 -6.39 10.64
CA TYR A 122 6.57 -6.73 11.98
C TYR A 122 7.86 -7.55 11.96
N SER A 123 7.99 -8.46 11.02
CA SER A 123 9.21 -9.25 10.87
C SER A 123 10.41 -8.37 10.56
N THR A 124 10.24 -7.41 9.66
CA THR A 124 11.31 -6.49 9.30
C THR A 124 11.72 -5.62 10.47
N ALA A 125 10.73 -5.09 11.19
CA ALA A 125 11.01 -4.29 12.38
C ALA A 125 11.69 -5.11 13.46
N GLY A 126 11.23 -6.36 13.67
CA GLY A 126 11.83 -7.27 14.62
C GLY A 126 13.27 -7.60 14.30
N SER A 127 13.56 -7.85 13.03
CA SER A 127 14.91 -8.15 12.58
C SER A 127 15.86 -6.98 12.85
N ARG A 128 15.40 -5.78 12.64
CA ARG A 128 16.20 -4.59 12.89
C ARG A 128 16.47 -4.38 14.36
N LEU A 129 15.49 -4.66 15.19
CA LEU A 129 15.65 -4.53 16.62
C LEU A 129 16.63 -5.58 17.18
N CYS A 130 16.70 -6.71 16.52
CA CYS A 130 17.61 -7.78 16.96
C CYS A 130 19.04 -7.58 16.48
N SER A 131 19.25 -6.73 15.54
CA SER A 131 20.59 -6.46 15.05
C SER A 131 21.16 -5.19 15.71
#